data_b52350449f2dca22d0d5fabeae9709b6
#
_entry.id   b52350449f2dca22d0d5fabeae9709b6
#
_cell.length_a   1.000
_cell.length_b   1.000
_cell.length_c   1.000
_cell.angle_alpha   90.00
_cell.angle_beta   90.00
_cell.angle_gamma   90.00
#
_symmetry.space_group_name_H-M   'P 1'
#
loop_
_entity.id
_entity.type
_entity.pdbx_description
1 polymer ?
#
loop_
_entity_poly.entity_id
_entity_poly.type
_entity_poly.pdbx_seq_one_letter_code
_entity_poly.pdbx_strand_id
1 'polypeptide(L)'
;LSLDPIKNFRDSSIRLIIGTTSDEYRLWSEFEPYYLSLDKENFYKRLGKIFKKDTVKKIADIYLSTMGDKQEGNKYKRALSDLMTDWTFGMHALDLLEQHKNKSYGYFFNEPSPLFEGKLGAYHASELPYVFGSANKKMFKNLCSEKSDEISNFFQVSWSQFAKTGSPSSHLMEWDVYKNNSLIVYINSAPKIRTFK
;
A
#
# COMPACT_ATOMS: atom_id res chain seq x y z
N LEU A 1 16.38 21.95 -15.93
CA LEU A 1 15.71 20.83 -15.25
C LEU A 1 15.03 21.39 -14.01
N SER A 2 13.71 21.17 -13.85
CA SER A 2 12.99 21.49 -12.61
C SER A 2 13.59 20.66 -11.46
N LEU A 3 13.80 21.30 -10.31
CA LEU A 3 14.25 20.60 -9.09
C LEU A 3 13.12 19.80 -8.43
N ASP A 4 11.90 19.89 -8.95
CA ASP A 4 10.76 19.10 -8.49
C ASP A 4 10.69 17.77 -9.25
N PRO A 5 11.10 16.66 -8.64
CA PRO A 5 11.10 15.35 -9.29
C PRO A 5 9.70 14.86 -9.65
N ILE A 6 8.67 15.21 -8.87
CA ILE A 6 7.29 14.82 -9.11
C ILE A 6 6.77 15.50 -10.37
N LYS A 7 7.03 16.80 -10.54
CA LYS A 7 6.63 17.55 -11.73
C LYS A 7 7.28 17.01 -13.00
N ASN A 8 8.59 16.72 -12.94
CA ASN A 8 9.32 16.14 -14.07
C ASN A 8 8.79 14.76 -14.45
N PHE A 9 8.46 13.94 -13.46
CA PHE A 9 7.94 12.60 -13.66
C PHE A 9 6.52 12.61 -14.26
N ARG A 10 5.69 13.52 -13.81
CA ARG A 10 4.32 13.73 -14.28
C ARG A 10 4.23 13.96 -15.79
N ASP A 11 5.16 14.75 -16.33
CA ASP A 11 5.21 15.14 -17.73
C ASP A 11 6.09 14.20 -18.59
N SER A 12 6.61 13.12 -18.01
CA SER A 12 7.48 12.19 -18.72
C SER A 12 6.71 11.33 -19.73
N SER A 13 7.41 10.90 -20.79
CA SER A 13 6.91 9.93 -21.75
C SER A 13 6.99 8.48 -21.25
N ILE A 14 7.53 8.26 -20.06
CA ILE A 14 7.73 6.95 -19.46
C ILE A 14 6.38 6.40 -18.97
N ARG A 15 6.10 5.13 -19.25
CA ARG A 15 4.95 4.44 -18.67
C ARG A 15 5.24 4.07 -17.22
N LEU A 16 4.21 4.04 -16.40
CA LEU A 16 4.34 3.86 -14.95
C LEU A 16 3.55 2.65 -14.47
N ILE A 17 4.19 1.83 -13.63
CA ILE A 17 3.49 0.94 -12.71
C ILE A 17 3.88 1.35 -11.29
N ILE A 18 2.89 1.64 -10.43
CA ILE A 18 3.12 2.12 -9.07
C ILE A 18 2.04 1.57 -8.13
N GLY A 19 2.41 1.33 -6.90
CA GLY A 19 1.48 0.92 -5.87
C GLY A 19 2.08 0.98 -4.48
N THR A 20 1.31 0.50 -3.52
CA THR A 20 1.68 0.44 -2.10
C THR A 20 1.21 -0.87 -1.49
N THR A 21 1.68 -1.16 -0.29
CA THR A 21 1.12 -2.22 0.54
C THR A 21 -0.03 -1.68 1.40
N SER A 22 -0.94 -2.55 1.87
CA SER A 22 -2.11 -2.13 2.66
C SER A 22 -1.78 -1.66 4.06
N ASP A 23 -0.63 -2.04 4.59
CA ASP A 23 -0.28 -1.87 5.99
C ASP A 23 1.15 -1.33 6.16
N GLU A 24 1.57 -0.44 5.25
CA GLU A 24 2.95 0.09 5.17
C GLU A 24 3.50 0.47 6.55
N TYR A 25 2.75 1.26 7.31
CA TYR A 25 3.25 1.83 8.56
C TYR A 25 3.21 0.87 9.75
N ARG A 26 2.61 -0.31 9.62
CA ARG A 26 2.55 -1.29 10.72
C ARG A 26 3.91 -1.81 11.14
N LEU A 27 4.87 -1.89 10.23
CA LEU A 27 6.22 -2.30 10.57
C LEU A 27 6.80 -1.44 11.70
N TRP A 28 6.54 -0.13 11.68
CA TRP A 28 7.01 0.78 12.73
C TRP A 28 6.06 0.82 13.94
N SER A 29 4.76 0.89 13.70
CA SER A 29 3.78 1.05 14.78
C SER A 29 3.68 -0.16 15.70
N GLU A 30 4.08 -1.35 15.27
CA GLU A 30 4.09 -2.54 16.13
C GLU A 30 5.31 -2.64 17.05
N PHE A 31 6.40 -1.93 16.76
CA PHE A 31 7.64 -2.07 17.52
C PHE A 31 8.09 -0.78 18.24
N GLU A 32 7.62 0.38 17.82
CA GLU A 32 8.02 1.62 18.46
C GLU A 32 7.24 1.85 19.77
N PRO A 33 7.91 2.08 20.91
CA PRO A 33 7.28 2.28 22.22
C PRO A 33 6.20 3.38 22.23
N TYR A 34 6.41 4.43 21.45
CA TYR A 34 5.45 5.51 21.28
C TYR A 34 4.07 5.02 20.82
N TYR A 35 4.04 4.13 19.81
CA TYR A 35 2.78 3.59 19.30
C TYR A 35 2.14 2.59 20.25
N LEU A 36 2.94 1.82 20.99
CA LEU A 36 2.43 0.82 21.92
C LEU A 36 1.67 1.45 23.08
N SER A 37 2.07 2.64 23.52
CA SER A 37 1.46 3.41 24.61
C SER A 37 0.53 4.53 24.16
N LEU A 38 0.14 4.56 22.87
CA LEU A 38 -0.65 5.66 22.32
C LEU A 38 -2.07 5.66 22.88
N ASP A 39 -2.40 6.73 23.59
CA ASP A 39 -3.74 7.02 24.09
C ASP A 39 -4.49 8.04 23.21
N LYS A 40 -5.72 8.36 23.61
CA LYS A 40 -6.56 9.33 22.91
C LYS A 40 -5.91 10.70 22.79
N GLU A 41 -5.38 11.21 23.91
CA GLU A 41 -4.81 12.56 23.97
C GLU A 41 -3.60 12.69 23.04
N ASN A 42 -2.67 11.74 23.14
CA ASN A 42 -1.46 11.71 22.30
C ASN A 42 -1.78 11.47 20.82
N PHE A 43 -2.82 10.69 20.52
CA PHE A 43 -3.32 10.53 19.13
C PHE A 43 -3.76 11.87 18.54
N TYR A 44 -4.67 12.62 19.22
CA TYR A 44 -5.12 13.92 18.73
C TYR A 44 -4.00 14.96 18.70
N LYS A 45 -3.09 14.94 19.67
CA LYS A 45 -1.89 15.79 19.68
C LYS A 45 -0.98 15.51 18.46
N ARG A 46 -0.82 14.24 18.10
CA ARG A 46 -0.05 13.87 16.90
C ARG A 46 -0.72 14.36 15.63
N LEU A 47 -2.02 14.18 15.50
CA LEU A 47 -2.78 14.69 14.34
C LEU A 47 -2.65 16.20 14.21
N GLY A 48 -2.72 16.94 15.31
CA GLY A 48 -2.56 18.41 15.34
C GLY A 48 -1.18 18.92 14.94
N LYS A 49 -0.16 18.06 14.90
CA LYS A 49 1.17 18.39 14.34
C LYS A 49 1.24 18.20 12.83
N ILE A 50 0.35 17.39 12.25
CA ILE A 50 0.36 17.05 10.82
C ILE A 50 -0.68 17.87 10.07
N PHE A 51 -1.85 18.05 10.66
CA PHE A 51 -3.02 18.64 10.01
C PHE A 51 -3.47 19.94 10.67
N LYS A 52 -4.18 20.77 9.91
CA LYS A 52 -4.81 21.98 10.43
C LYS A 52 -5.86 21.63 11.49
N LYS A 53 -5.98 22.49 12.51
CA LYS A 53 -6.82 22.26 13.70
C LYS A 53 -8.29 21.96 13.35
N ASP A 54 -8.85 22.60 12.34
CA ASP A 54 -10.22 22.44 11.86
C ASP A 54 -10.49 21.10 11.16
N THR A 55 -9.46 20.44 10.67
CA THR A 55 -9.57 19.15 9.98
C THR A 55 -9.26 17.94 10.86
N VAL A 56 -8.57 18.12 11.98
CA VAL A 56 -8.11 17.04 12.88
C VAL A 56 -9.26 16.12 13.30
N LYS A 57 -10.39 16.67 13.73
CA LYS A 57 -11.53 15.86 14.16
C LYS A 57 -12.10 15.02 13.03
N LYS A 58 -12.29 15.61 11.86
CA LYS A 58 -12.83 14.91 10.68
C LYS A 58 -11.93 13.74 10.26
N ILE A 59 -10.61 13.97 10.23
CA ILE A 59 -9.63 12.93 9.89
C ILE A 59 -9.66 11.82 10.94
N ALA A 60 -9.64 12.19 12.24
CA ALA A 60 -9.73 11.21 13.32
C ALA A 60 -10.99 10.34 13.22
N ASP A 61 -12.15 10.96 12.97
CA ASP A 61 -13.43 10.25 12.88
C ASP A 61 -13.43 9.27 11.70
N ILE A 62 -12.82 9.63 10.54
CA ILE A 62 -12.69 8.72 9.39
C ILE A 62 -11.93 7.45 9.81
N TYR A 63 -10.71 7.58 10.33
CA TYR A 63 -9.88 6.42 10.64
C TYR A 63 -10.35 5.62 11.85
N LEU A 64 -11.01 6.26 12.81
CA LEU A 64 -11.61 5.56 13.94
C LEU A 64 -12.90 4.82 13.55
N SER A 65 -13.67 5.31 12.57
CA SER A 65 -14.90 4.68 12.11
C SER A 65 -14.67 3.42 11.26
N THR A 66 -13.52 3.29 10.63
CA THR A 66 -13.15 2.07 9.88
C THR A 66 -12.89 0.88 10.80
N MET A 67 -12.73 1.14 12.10
CA MET A 67 -12.50 0.14 13.13
C MET A 67 -13.84 -0.31 13.69
N GLY A 68 -14.29 -1.51 13.30
CA GLY A 68 -15.48 -2.10 13.90
C GLY A 68 -15.32 -2.38 15.40
N ASP A 69 -16.44 -2.53 16.11
CA ASP A 69 -16.50 -2.75 17.57
C ASP A 69 -15.74 -4.00 18.08
N LYS A 70 -15.31 -4.86 17.19
CA LYS A 70 -14.64 -6.14 17.50
C LYS A 70 -13.11 -6.11 17.41
N GLN A 71 -12.50 -4.95 17.25
CA GLN A 71 -11.05 -4.90 17.09
C GLN A 71 -10.35 -5.00 18.44
N GLU A 72 -9.68 -6.12 18.67
CA GLU A 72 -8.78 -6.31 19.80
C GLU A 72 -7.56 -5.37 19.65
N GLY A 73 -7.19 -4.73 20.76
CA GLY A 73 -6.02 -3.89 20.83
C GLY A 73 -6.29 -2.38 20.82
N ASN A 74 -5.21 -1.61 20.76
CA ASN A 74 -5.26 -0.15 20.83
C ASN A 74 -5.76 0.48 19.52
N LYS A 75 -7.03 0.91 19.48
CA LYS A 75 -7.64 1.55 18.32
C LYS A 75 -6.93 2.82 17.85
N TYR A 76 -6.36 3.60 18.76
CA TYR A 76 -5.64 4.84 18.41
C TYR A 76 -4.33 4.54 17.71
N LYS A 77 -3.61 3.48 18.15
CA LYS A 77 -2.43 2.98 17.49
C LYS A 77 -2.77 2.54 16.06
N ARG A 78 -3.83 1.76 15.93
CA ARG A 78 -4.27 1.25 14.62
C ARG A 78 -4.68 2.39 13.68
N ALA A 79 -5.53 3.31 14.14
CA ALA A 79 -5.98 4.46 13.37
C ALA A 79 -4.82 5.35 12.91
N LEU A 80 -3.83 5.57 13.79
CA LEU A 80 -2.64 6.34 13.42
C LEU A 80 -1.77 5.59 12.40
N SER A 81 -1.61 4.28 12.56
CA SER A 81 -0.86 3.45 11.61
C SER A 81 -1.48 3.48 10.21
N ASP A 82 -2.81 3.30 10.12
CA ASP A 82 -3.53 3.31 8.85
C ASP A 82 -3.48 4.72 8.21
N LEU A 83 -3.68 5.78 8.99
CA LEU A 83 -3.49 7.15 8.54
C LEU A 83 -2.09 7.42 7.99
N MET A 84 -1.06 6.96 8.71
CA MET A 84 0.32 7.16 8.29
C MET A 84 0.67 6.34 7.04
N THR A 85 0.07 5.16 6.86
CA THR A 85 0.14 4.38 5.62
C THR A 85 -0.38 5.21 4.44
N ASP A 86 -1.59 5.75 4.57
CA ASP A 86 -2.19 6.55 3.52
C ASP A 86 -1.42 7.86 3.28
N TRP A 87 -1.08 8.57 4.35
CA TRP A 87 -0.41 9.87 4.28
C TRP A 87 1.00 9.80 3.70
N THR A 88 1.76 8.75 4.07
CA THR A 88 3.18 8.65 3.69
C THR A 88 3.37 7.96 2.34
N PHE A 89 2.48 7.01 1.99
CA PHE A 89 2.64 6.17 0.81
C PHE A 89 1.44 6.24 -0.14
N GLY A 90 0.24 5.90 0.34
CA GLY A 90 -0.94 5.72 -0.50
C GLY A 90 -1.34 6.97 -1.28
N MET A 91 -1.42 8.12 -0.62
CA MET A 91 -1.82 9.39 -1.25
C MET A 91 -0.83 9.83 -2.32
N HIS A 92 0.47 9.63 -2.11
CA HIS A 92 1.49 9.99 -3.09
C HIS A 92 1.47 9.08 -4.32
N ALA A 93 1.22 7.78 -4.12
CA ALA A 93 1.06 6.85 -5.23
C ALA A 93 -0.18 7.18 -6.08
N LEU A 94 -1.30 7.49 -5.43
CA LEU A 94 -2.53 7.91 -6.10
C LEU A 94 -2.37 9.25 -6.84
N ASP A 95 -1.74 10.23 -6.20
CA ASP A 95 -1.49 11.55 -6.81
C ASP A 95 -0.63 11.42 -8.08
N LEU A 96 0.38 10.57 -8.07
CA LEU A 96 1.17 10.26 -9.26
C LEU A 96 0.35 9.55 -10.34
N LEU A 97 -0.49 8.58 -9.98
CA LEU A 97 -1.38 7.90 -10.93
C LEU A 97 -2.35 8.86 -11.61
N GLU A 98 -2.93 9.80 -10.85
CA GLU A 98 -3.91 10.77 -11.37
C GLU A 98 -3.26 11.85 -12.23
N GLN A 99 -2.07 12.29 -11.87
CA GLN A 99 -1.40 13.40 -12.55
C GLN A 99 -0.48 12.96 -13.69
N HIS A 100 -0.12 11.68 -13.77
CA HIS A 100 0.79 11.19 -14.81
C HIS A 100 0.13 11.21 -16.19
N LYS A 101 0.77 11.90 -17.16
CA LYS A 101 0.18 12.14 -18.49
C LYS A 101 0.26 10.96 -19.44
N ASN A 102 1.08 9.97 -19.15
CA ASN A 102 1.21 8.76 -19.95
C ASN A 102 0.45 7.59 -19.31
N LYS A 103 0.48 6.41 -19.95
CA LYS A 103 -0.14 5.21 -19.42
C LYS A 103 0.46 4.84 -18.07
N SER A 104 -0.39 4.76 -17.06
CA SER A 104 -0.03 4.33 -15.71
C SER A 104 -0.93 3.19 -15.25
N TYR A 105 -0.38 2.37 -14.37
CA TYR A 105 -1.03 1.18 -13.82
C TYR A 105 -0.85 1.18 -12.30
N GLY A 106 -1.95 1.02 -11.58
CA GLY A 106 -1.93 1.03 -10.12
C GLY A 106 -2.03 -0.37 -9.53
N TYR A 107 -1.30 -0.64 -8.44
CA TYR A 107 -1.50 -1.85 -7.64
C TYR A 107 -1.61 -1.54 -6.15
N PHE A 108 -2.22 -2.47 -5.43
CA PHE A 108 -2.35 -2.43 -3.98
C PHE A 108 -2.10 -3.85 -3.45
N PHE A 109 -0.94 -4.03 -2.81
CA PHE A 109 -0.57 -5.32 -2.24
C PHE A 109 -1.20 -5.49 -0.87
N ASN A 110 -2.01 -6.53 -0.71
CA ASN A 110 -2.75 -6.78 0.54
C ASN A 110 -2.72 -8.25 0.99
N GLU A 111 -1.68 -8.98 0.63
CA GLU A 111 -1.44 -10.30 1.20
C GLU A 111 -0.77 -10.16 2.56
N PRO A 112 -1.43 -10.56 3.65
CA PRO A 112 -0.86 -10.42 4.98
C PRO A 112 0.31 -11.38 5.20
N SER A 113 1.36 -10.89 5.83
CA SER A 113 2.44 -11.75 6.32
C SER A 113 1.96 -12.60 7.51
N PRO A 114 2.36 -13.87 7.60
CA PRO A 114 2.07 -14.71 8.75
C PRO A 114 2.85 -14.32 10.02
N LEU A 115 3.83 -13.43 9.90
CA LEU A 115 4.63 -12.97 11.04
C LEU A 115 3.75 -12.42 12.16
N PHE A 116 4.14 -12.77 13.40
CA PHE A 116 3.45 -12.33 14.61
C PHE A 116 1.94 -12.58 14.54
N GLU A 117 1.55 -13.76 14.04
CA GLU A 117 0.14 -14.15 13.90
C GLU A 117 -0.67 -13.20 12.99
N GLY A 118 -0.02 -12.64 11.96
CA GLY A 118 -0.64 -11.74 11.01
C GLY A 118 -0.76 -10.27 11.47
N LYS A 119 -0.23 -9.92 12.64
CA LYS A 119 -0.35 -8.56 13.20
C LYS A 119 0.23 -7.47 12.32
N LEU A 120 1.25 -7.79 11.53
CA LEU A 120 1.87 -6.83 10.61
C LEU A 120 1.04 -6.55 9.35
N GLY A 121 0.10 -7.45 8.98
CA GLY A 121 -0.60 -7.35 7.71
C GLY A 121 0.36 -7.41 6.52
N ALA A 122 0.04 -6.71 5.45
CA ALA A 122 0.95 -6.48 4.32
C ALA A 122 1.80 -5.23 4.63
N TYR A 123 2.85 -5.41 5.40
CA TYR A 123 3.71 -4.34 5.89
C TYR A 123 4.68 -3.82 4.82
N HIS A 124 5.38 -2.72 5.11
CA HIS A 124 6.33 -2.09 4.20
C HIS A 124 7.35 -3.07 3.63
N ALA A 125 7.45 -3.08 2.29
CA ALA A 125 8.33 -3.94 1.50
C ALA A 125 8.01 -5.45 1.58
N SER A 126 6.85 -5.85 2.15
CA SER A 126 6.47 -7.27 2.24
C SER A 126 6.16 -7.91 0.88
N GLU A 127 5.93 -7.12 -0.16
CA GLU A 127 5.76 -7.61 -1.55
C GLU A 127 7.08 -7.99 -2.24
N LEU A 128 8.22 -7.45 -1.80
CA LEU A 128 9.50 -7.64 -2.49
C LEU A 128 9.92 -9.10 -2.66
N PRO A 129 9.78 -9.99 -1.66
CA PRO A 129 10.09 -11.40 -1.85
C PRO A 129 9.27 -12.06 -2.97
N TYR A 130 8.03 -11.62 -3.17
CA TYR A 130 7.17 -12.12 -4.25
C TYR A 130 7.58 -11.55 -5.60
N VAL A 131 7.83 -10.25 -5.68
CA VAL A 131 8.30 -9.58 -6.91
C VAL A 131 9.55 -10.24 -7.46
N PHE A 132 10.51 -10.56 -6.59
CA PHE A 132 11.78 -11.18 -6.98
C PHE A 132 11.76 -12.71 -6.98
N GLY A 133 10.61 -13.35 -6.78
CA GLY A 133 10.47 -14.81 -6.80
C GLY A 133 11.30 -15.51 -5.70
N SER A 134 11.51 -14.83 -4.58
CA SER A 134 12.30 -15.35 -3.46
C SER A 134 11.44 -15.73 -2.26
N ALA A 135 10.12 -15.58 -2.34
CA ALA A 135 9.19 -15.78 -1.23
C ALA A 135 9.27 -17.19 -0.62
N ASN A 136 9.54 -18.21 -1.42
CA ASN A 136 9.71 -19.61 -0.99
C ASN A 136 11.14 -19.96 -0.53
N LYS A 137 12.11 -19.04 -0.64
CA LYS A 137 13.47 -19.27 -0.15
C LYS A 137 13.50 -19.34 1.38
N LYS A 138 14.39 -20.16 1.93
CA LYS A 138 14.53 -20.37 3.37
C LYS A 138 14.53 -19.07 4.21
N MET A 139 15.15 -18.03 3.68
CA MET A 139 15.22 -16.71 4.33
C MET A 139 13.84 -16.03 4.48
N PHE A 140 12.94 -16.19 3.50
CA PHE A 140 11.67 -15.48 3.43
C PHE A 140 10.44 -16.36 3.73
N LYS A 141 10.63 -17.70 3.84
CA LYS A 141 9.52 -18.66 4.00
C LYS A 141 8.57 -18.32 5.15
N ASN A 142 9.10 -17.83 6.27
CA ASN A 142 8.28 -17.47 7.43
C ASN A 142 7.70 -16.06 7.34
N LEU A 143 8.09 -15.26 6.34
CA LEU A 143 7.61 -13.90 6.12
C LEU A 143 6.44 -13.87 5.13
N CYS A 144 6.35 -14.88 4.28
CA CYS A 144 5.41 -14.95 3.17
C CYS A 144 4.31 -15.98 3.43
N SER A 145 3.16 -15.79 2.78
CA SER A 145 2.03 -16.71 2.87
C SER A 145 2.32 -18.05 2.21
N GLU A 146 1.49 -19.05 2.50
CA GLU A 146 1.56 -20.38 1.86
C GLU A 146 1.32 -20.33 0.35
N LYS A 147 0.67 -19.29 -0.15
CA LYS A 147 0.42 -19.04 -1.58
C LYS A 147 1.48 -18.21 -2.28
N SER A 148 2.68 -18.23 -1.73
CA SER A 148 3.80 -17.43 -2.23
C SER A 148 4.18 -17.69 -3.68
N ASP A 149 4.04 -18.93 -4.17
CA ASP A 149 4.37 -19.27 -5.56
C ASP A 149 3.36 -18.65 -6.55
N GLU A 150 2.07 -18.67 -6.22
CA GLU A 150 1.01 -18.09 -7.05
C GLU A 150 1.17 -16.57 -7.15
N ILE A 151 1.39 -15.93 -6.00
CA ILE A 151 1.57 -14.47 -5.93
C ILE A 151 2.87 -14.06 -6.62
N SER A 152 3.96 -14.80 -6.41
CA SER A 152 5.25 -14.56 -7.09
C SER A 152 5.11 -14.70 -8.61
N ASN A 153 4.43 -15.74 -9.08
CA ASN A 153 4.17 -15.93 -10.50
C ASN A 153 3.41 -14.74 -11.10
N PHE A 154 2.37 -14.26 -10.40
CA PHE A 154 1.62 -13.08 -10.85
C PHE A 154 2.51 -11.84 -10.98
N PHE A 155 3.30 -11.53 -9.94
CA PHE A 155 4.22 -10.40 -9.98
C PHE A 155 5.25 -10.52 -11.10
N GLN A 156 5.94 -11.66 -11.18
CA GLN A 156 7.01 -11.86 -12.15
C GLN A 156 6.51 -11.78 -13.59
N VAL A 157 5.37 -12.41 -13.88
CA VAL A 157 4.74 -12.34 -15.20
C VAL A 157 4.35 -10.90 -15.54
N SER A 158 3.64 -10.21 -14.65
CA SER A 158 3.14 -8.85 -14.90
C SER A 158 4.27 -7.83 -15.00
N TRP A 159 5.27 -7.86 -14.13
CA TRP A 159 6.43 -6.95 -14.18
C TRP A 159 7.31 -7.20 -15.41
N SER A 160 7.56 -8.48 -15.74
CA SER A 160 8.32 -8.83 -16.95
C SER A 160 7.58 -8.40 -18.22
N GLN A 161 6.25 -8.55 -18.24
CA GLN A 161 5.44 -8.11 -19.38
C GLN A 161 5.45 -6.59 -19.50
N PHE A 162 5.31 -5.87 -18.37
CA PHE A 162 5.42 -4.42 -18.35
C PHE A 162 6.79 -3.95 -18.88
N ALA A 163 7.87 -4.54 -18.41
CA ALA A 163 9.22 -4.19 -18.87
C ALA A 163 9.42 -4.40 -20.39
N LYS A 164 8.80 -5.44 -20.97
CA LYS A 164 8.91 -5.75 -22.39
C LYS A 164 8.01 -4.90 -23.27
N THR A 165 6.80 -4.60 -22.82
CA THR A 165 5.74 -4.02 -23.68
C THR A 165 5.22 -2.67 -23.18
N GLY A 166 5.50 -2.33 -21.92
CA GLY A 166 4.94 -1.19 -21.23
C GLY A 166 3.47 -1.39 -20.81
N SER A 167 2.99 -2.65 -20.79
CA SER A 167 1.71 -3.05 -20.20
C SER A 167 1.92 -4.26 -19.32
N PRO A 168 1.37 -4.29 -18.08
CA PRO A 168 1.44 -5.45 -17.20
C PRO A 168 0.41 -6.53 -17.52
N SER A 169 -0.50 -6.30 -18.48
CA SER A 169 -1.50 -7.27 -18.90
C SER A 169 -0.86 -8.55 -19.43
N SER A 170 -1.38 -9.69 -19.03
CA SER A 170 -0.85 -11.01 -19.35
C SER A 170 -1.97 -12.04 -19.49
N HIS A 171 -1.60 -13.30 -19.75
CA HIS A 171 -2.54 -14.43 -19.73
C HIS A 171 -3.15 -14.68 -18.34
N LEU A 172 -2.57 -14.13 -17.28
CA LEU A 172 -3.09 -14.26 -15.91
C LEU A 172 -4.18 -13.23 -15.60
N MET A 173 -4.06 -12.03 -16.16
CA MET A 173 -5.01 -10.94 -15.93
C MET A 173 -4.87 -9.87 -17.00
N GLU A 174 -6.00 -9.34 -17.47
CA GLU A 174 -6.04 -8.07 -18.17
C GLU A 174 -5.94 -6.93 -17.14
N TRP A 175 -4.95 -6.07 -17.31
CA TRP A 175 -4.67 -4.97 -16.39
C TRP A 175 -4.83 -3.65 -17.12
N ASP A 176 -5.94 -2.98 -16.89
CA ASP A 176 -6.26 -1.73 -17.56
C ASP A 176 -5.39 -0.55 -17.10
N VAL A 177 -5.25 0.42 -17.99
CA VAL A 177 -4.63 1.71 -17.68
C VAL A 177 -5.48 2.43 -16.63
N TYR A 178 -4.83 2.97 -15.61
CA TYR A 178 -5.48 3.78 -14.58
C TYR A 178 -6.19 5.00 -15.21
N LYS A 179 -7.45 5.22 -14.88
CA LYS A 179 -8.25 6.36 -15.34
C LYS A 179 -9.20 6.81 -14.23
N ASN A 180 -9.10 8.08 -13.82
CA ASN A 180 -10.10 8.78 -12.98
C ASN A 180 -10.71 7.91 -11.86
N ASN A 181 -9.96 7.63 -10.84
CA ASN A 181 -10.36 6.80 -9.68
C ASN A 181 -10.74 5.35 -10.00
N SER A 182 -10.36 4.82 -11.15
CA SER A 182 -10.91 3.52 -11.50
C SER A 182 -9.86 2.44 -11.39
N LEU A 183 -9.22 1.76 -11.55
CA LEU A 183 -8.65 0.43 -11.69
C LEU A 183 -7.30 0.28 -11.00
N ILE A 184 -7.37 -0.10 -9.74
CA ILE A 184 -6.19 -0.60 -9.02
C ILE A 184 -6.30 -2.12 -8.88
N VAL A 185 -5.24 -2.83 -9.23
CA VAL A 185 -5.16 -4.28 -9.02
C VAL A 185 -4.82 -4.56 -7.56
N TYR A 186 -5.71 -5.24 -6.87
CA TYR A 186 -5.45 -5.78 -5.53
C TYR A 186 -4.71 -7.10 -5.68
N ILE A 187 -3.48 -7.12 -5.22
CA ILE A 187 -2.60 -8.29 -5.31
C ILE A 187 -2.56 -9.01 -3.96
N ASN A 188 -3.15 -10.18 -3.96
CA ASN A 188 -3.09 -11.17 -2.88
C ASN A 188 -3.19 -12.56 -3.50
N SER A 189 -3.54 -13.55 -2.71
CA SER A 189 -3.74 -14.94 -3.17
C SER A 189 -4.82 -15.13 -4.25
N ALA A 190 -5.63 -14.09 -4.52
CA ALA A 190 -6.62 -14.06 -5.60
C ALA A 190 -6.63 -12.65 -6.20
N PRO A 191 -5.67 -12.31 -7.08
CA PRO A 191 -5.57 -10.98 -7.67
C PRO A 191 -6.84 -10.58 -8.39
N LYS A 192 -7.29 -9.35 -8.16
CA LYS A 192 -8.50 -8.80 -8.78
C LYS A 192 -8.42 -7.30 -8.97
N ILE A 193 -9.09 -6.84 -10.02
CA ILE A 193 -9.26 -5.41 -10.26
C ILE A 193 -10.39 -4.88 -9.37
N ARG A 194 -10.17 -3.74 -8.74
CA ARG A 194 -11.20 -3.00 -8.01
C ARG A 194 -11.18 -1.54 -8.43
N THR A 195 -12.36 -0.94 -8.44
CA THR A 195 -12.51 0.51 -8.54
C THR A 195 -12.41 1.12 -7.14
N PHE A 196 -11.60 2.16 -6.96
CA PHE A 196 -11.73 3.04 -5.82
C PHE A 196 -13.03 3.85 -5.98
N LYS A 197 -13.93 3.71 -5.02
CA LYS A 197 -15.09 4.57 -4.91
C LYS A 197 -14.87 5.56 -3.79
#